data_947c65b6724ee75fe8bdbec9c575769a
#
_entry.id   947c65b6724ee75fe8bdbec9c575769a
#
_cell.length_a   1.000
_cell.length_b   1.000
_cell.length_c   1.000
_cell.angle_alpha   90.00
_cell.angle_beta   90.00
_cell.angle_gamma   90.00
#
_symmetry.space_group_name_H-M   'P 1'
#
loop_
_entity.id
_entity.type
_entity.pdbx_description
1 polymer ?
#
loop_
_entity_poly.entity_id
_entity_poly.type
_entity_poly.pdbx_seq_one_letter_code
_entity_poly.pdbx_strand_id
1 'polypeptide(L)'
;MNDVTKLLSQIDEKRDEVVTDSYTISWREVINLYKENEITISPDYQRLFRWDNARQSQFIESLLLNIPTPTLFFYIDNNGKQEVIDGLQRVSTIIRFFSEDIFNKEEIDNAKKQNSVNDVRNPTVLDDVPIITELNGWTAKGLPDKVSRTIKNARVNVVILEQETKPETKYNVFKRLNRSGVRLSDQEIRNCMARLAGNEFADRLRKMAEIDGIVQALGINEDGQKSQGVEEASLTYADKFSHSVTDFLDEFMFYAAEHNVIDINFELKIKRTFDLINIAGLSGKAFKFRKDGAPSGPFSTNLLDVVAVGIFSNVDNLTPA
;
A
#
# COMPACT_ATOMS: atom_id res chain seq x y z
N MET A 1 -25.05 34.59 5.20
CA MET A 1 -25.85 33.59 5.92
C MET A 1 -25.54 32.23 5.33
N ASN A 2 -25.14 31.28 6.13
CA ASN A 2 -24.91 29.91 5.64
C ASN A 2 -26.25 29.27 5.29
N ASP A 3 -26.35 28.68 4.12
CA ASP A 3 -27.58 28.02 3.67
C ASP A 3 -27.71 26.66 4.34
N VAL A 4 -28.55 26.55 5.34
CA VAL A 4 -28.77 25.34 6.14
C VAL A 4 -29.36 24.22 5.25
N THR A 5 -30.23 24.55 4.32
CA THR A 5 -30.87 23.57 3.43
C THR A 5 -29.83 22.92 2.52
N LYS A 6 -28.93 23.72 1.97
CA LYS A 6 -27.83 23.24 1.15
C LYS A 6 -26.84 22.37 1.94
N LEU A 7 -26.58 22.76 3.20
CA LEU A 7 -25.73 21.97 4.10
C LEU A 7 -26.34 20.60 4.39
N LEU A 8 -27.62 20.55 4.74
CA LEU A 8 -28.32 19.30 5.03
C LEU A 8 -28.37 18.38 3.80
N SER A 9 -28.71 18.93 2.64
CA SER A 9 -28.71 18.18 1.38
C SER A 9 -27.33 17.58 1.05
N GLN A 10 -26.26 18.34 1.25
CA GLN A 10 -24.91 17.84 1.07
C GLN A 10 -24.53 16.73 2.07
N ILE A 11 -24.96 16.87 3.32
CA ILE A 11 -24.71 15.84 4.36
C ILE A 11 -25.40 14.55 3.97
N ASP A 12 -26.67 14.60 3.59
CA ASP A 12 -27.44 13.42 3.22
C ASP A 12 -26.86 12.75 1.97
N GLU A 13 -26.58 13.53 0.91
CA GLU A 13 -25.94 13.02 -0.32
C GLU A 13 -24.59 12.30 -0.02
N LYS A 14 -23.73 12.92 0.78
CA LYS A 14 -22.41 12.34 1.10
C LYS A 14 -22.48 11.19 2.08
N ARG A 15 -23.50 11.15 2.92
CA ARG A 15 -23.72 10.04 3.85
C ARG A 15 -24.19 8.79 3.11
N ASP A 16 -25.05 8.93 2.13
CA ASP A 16 -25.58 7.84 1.32
C ASP A 16 -24.50 7.18 0.42
N GLU A 17 -23.38 7.89 0.19
CA GLU A 17 -22.23 7.33 -0.53
C GLU A 17 -21.41 6.33 0.30
N VAL A 18 -21.64 6.23 1.62
CA VAL A 18 -20.88 5.37 2.55
C VAL A 18 -21.77 4.23 3.02
N VAL A 19 -21.62 3.07 2.43
CA VAL A 19 -22.31 1.85 2.88
C VAL A 19 -21.34 1.03 3.71
N THR A 20 -21.69 0.83 4.99
CA THR A 20 -20.83 0.09 5.92
C THR A 20 -21.63 -0.92 6.71
N ASP A 21 -21.02 -2.07 6.97
CA ASP A 21 -21.46 -3.02 8.00
C ASP A 21 -20.41 -3.10 9.11
N SER A 22 -20.85 -3.47 10.32
CA SER A 22 -19.95 -3.59 11.47
C SER A 22 -20.34 -4.75 12.37
N TYR A 23 -19.32 -5.52 12.74
CA TYR A 23 -19.50 -6.67 13.62
C TYR A 23 -18.26 -6.95 14.45
N THR A 24 -18.39 -7.85 15.43
CA THR A 24 -17.27 -8.27 16.28
C THR A 24 -16.95 -9.72 16.01
N ILE A 25 -15.68 -10.01 15.69
CA ILE A 25 -15.20 -11.37 15.45
C ILE A 25 -14.05 -11.75 16.38
N SER A 26 -13.72 -13.03 16.43
CA SER A 26 -12.50 -13.50 17.10
C SER A 26 -11.30 -13.45 16.15
N TRP A 27 -10.09 -13.36 16.70
CA TRP A 27 -8.88 -13.52 15.88
C TRP A 27 -8.78 -14.90 15.23
N ARG A 28 -9.43 -15.91 15.81
CA ARG A 28 -9.60 -17.23 15.17
C ARG A 28 -10.32 -17.11 13.84
N GLU A 29 -11.38 -16.32 13.80
CA GLU A 29 -12.14 -16.10 12.58
C GLU A 29 -11.32 -15.35 11.53
N VAL A 30 -10.56 -14.31 11.92
CA VAL A 30 -9.60 -13.63 11.01
C VAL A 30 -8.60 -14.63 10.41
N ILE A 31 -8.07 -15.56 11.24
CA ILE A 31 -7.17 -16.61 10.76
C ILE A 31 -7.88 -17.52 9.75
N ASN A 32 -9.13 -17.94 10.03
CA ASN A 32 -9.88 -18.82 9.14
C ASN A 32 -10.19 -18.15 7.82
N LEU A 33 -10.72 -16.92 7.84
CA LEU A 33 -11.01 -16.13 6.63
C LEU A 33 -9.75 -15.93 5.76
N TYR A 34 -8.60 -15.71 6.39
CA TYR A 34 -7.34 -15.64 5.67
C TYR A 34 -6.94 -16.98 5.04
N LYS A 35 -7.07 -18.11 5.76
CA LYS A 35 -6.79 -19.46 5.25
C LYS A 35 -7.68 -19.83 4.07
N GLU A 36 -8.95 -19.42 4.12
CA GLU A 36 -9.96 -19.66 3.08
C GLU A 36 -9.83 -18.67 1.92
N ASN A 37 -8.86 -17.75 2.02
CA ASN A 37 -8.61 -16.70 1.02
C ASN A 37 -9.81 -15.76 0.82
N GLU A 38 -10.60 -15.57 1.86
CA GLU A 38 -11.69 -14.59 1.93
C GLU A 38 -11.21 -13.24 2.41
N ILE A 39 -10.19 -13.20 3.31
CA ILE A 39 -9.43 -11.99 3.60
C ILE A 39 -8.12 -12.01 2.82
N THR A 40 -7.85 -10.95 2.09
CA THR A 40 -6.59 -10.77 1.36
C THR A 40 -5.76 -9.64 1.98
N ILE A 41 -4.46 -9.91 2.10
CA ILE A 41 -3.45 -8.90 2.33
C ILE A 41 -2.71 -8.77 1.01
N SER A 42 -2.98 -7.70 0.25
CA SER A 42 -2.31 -7.46 -1.03
C SER A 42 -0.78 -7.53 -0.89
N PRO A 43 -0.03 -8.05 -1.89
CA PRO A 43 1.42 -8.07 -1.87
C PRO A 43 2.06 -6.69 -1.64
N ASP A 44 1.43 -5.63 -2.11
CA ASP A 44 1.87 -4.26 -1.87
C ASP A 44 1.69 -3.86 -0.41
N TYR A 45 0.61 -4.29 0.22
CA TYR A 45 0.40 -4.11 1.66
C TYR A 45 1.34 -4.99 2.50
N GLN A 46 1.72 -6.18 2.04
CA GLN A 46 2.71 -7.01 2.75
C GLN A 46 4.07 -6.30 2.86
N ARG A 47 4.46 -5.50 1.85
CA ARG A 47 5.66 -4.66 1.91
C ARG A 47 5.57 -3.55 2.96
N LEU A 48 4.36 -3.21 3.38
CA LEU A 48 4.07 -2.21 4.42
C LEU A 48 4.04 -2.81 5.84
N PHE A 49 4.24 -4.11 5.99
CA PHE A 49 4.35 -4.74 7.30
C PHE A 49 5.68 -4.34 7.95
N ARG A 50 5.63 -3.35 8.85
CA ARG A 50 6.80 -2.66 9.40
C ARG A 50 6.99 -2.82 10.90
N TRP A 51 6.02 -3.42 11.59
CA TRP A 51 6.18 -3.65 13.02
C TRP A 51 7.38 -4.55 13.26
N ASP A 52 8.32 -4.06 14.08
CA ASP A 52 9.40 -4.86 14.61
C ASP A 52 8.88 -5.99 15.51
N ASN A 53 9.76 -6.89 15.90
CA ASN A 53 9.37 -8.05 16.70
C ASN A 53 8.82 -7.66 18.07
N ALA A 54 9.36 -6.59 18.67
CA ALA A 54 8.91 -6.09 19.97
C ALA A 54 7.44 -5.62 19.91
N ARG A 55 7.07 -4.79 18.92
CA ARG A 55 5.68 -4.35 18.73
C ARG A 55 4.73 -5.49 18.44
N GLN A 56 5.15 -6.46 17.64
CA GLN A 56 4.37 -7.67 17.37
C GLN A 56 4.10 -8.44 18.66
N SER A 57 5.14 -8.64 19.47
CA SER A 57 5.07 -9.37 20.74
C SER A 57 4.19 -8.64 21.76
N GLN A 58 4.32 -7.33 21.89
CA GLN A 58 3.49 -6.49 22.75
C GLN A 58 2.02 -6.49 22.31
N PHE A 59 1.75 -6.61 21.02
CA PHE A 59 0.38 -6.78 20.54
C PHE A 59 -0.21 -8.13 20.98
N ILE A 60 0.54 -9.24 20.87
CA ILE A 60 0.11 -10.56 21.35
C ILE A 60 -0.13 -10.52 22.88
N GLU A 61 0.74 -9.87 23.64
CA GLU A 61 0.56 -9.64 25.08
C GLU A 61 -0.74 -8.88 25.37
N SER A 62 -1.01 -7.82 24.60
CA SER A 62 -2.23 -7.02 24.74
C SER A 62 -3.51 -7.85 24.60
N LEU A 63 -3.52 -8.83 23.68
CA LEU A 63 -4.63 -9.75 23.53
C LEU A 63 -4.82 -10.66 24.74
N LEU A 64 -3.73 -11.13 25.35
CA LEU A 64 -3.77 -11.94 26.58
C LEU A 64 -4.25 -11.13 27.78
N LEU A 65 -3.89 -9.87 27.86
CA LEU A 65 -4.32 -8.93 28.89
C LEU A 65 -5.73 -8.38 28.66
N ASN A 66 -6.40 -8.82 27.59
CA ASN A 66 -7.73 -8.34 27.19
C ASN A 66 -7.77 -6.80 27.01
N ILE A 67 -6.65 -6.19 26.56
CA ILE A 67 -6.60 -4.78 26.22
C ILE A 67 -7.38 -4.57 24.92
N PRO A 68 -8.34 -3.61 24.88
CA PRO A 68 -9.12 -3.35 23.69
C PRO A 68 -8.21 -2.98 22.50
N THR A 69 -8.39 -3.67 21.39
CA THR A 69 -7.67 -3.39 20.15
C THR A 69 -8.48 -2.44 19.28
N PRO A 70 -7.83 -1.52 18.54
CA PRO A 70 -8.53 -0.67 17.58
C PRO A 70 -9.28 -1.50 16.53
N THR A 71 -10.39 -0.95 16.04
CA THR A 71 -11.22 -1.54 14.98
C THR A 71 -10.40 -1.84 13.73
N LEU A 72 -10.68 -2.96 13.09
CA LEU A 72 -10.17 -3.29 11.76
C LEU A 72 -11.12 -2.71 10.71
N PHE A 73 -10.57 -2.24 9.60
CA PHE A 73 -11.35 -1.77 8.47
C PHE A 73 -11.01 -2.57 7.23
N PHE A 74 -12.04 -3.14 6.61
CA PHE A 74 -11.95 -3.87 5.36
C PHE A 74 -12.83 -3.23 4.30
N TYR A 75 -12.59 -3.55 3.04
CA TYR A 75 -13.55 -3.31 1.98
C TYR A 75 -13.81 -4.61 1.22
N ILE A 76 -14.97 -4.71 0.59
CA ILE A 76 -15.29 -5.82 -0.29
C ILE A 76 -14.88 -5.44 -1.70
N ASP A 77 -14.01 -6.26 -2.32
CA ASP A 77 -13.58 -6.12 -3.70
C ASP A 77 -14.67 -6.62 -4.68
N ASN A 78 -14.44 -6.44 -5.98
CA ASN A 78 -15.37 -6.85 -7.03
C ASN A 78 -15.61 -8.37 -7.09
N ASN A 79 -14.77 -9.16 -6.42
CA ASN A 79 -14.89 -10.62 -6.34
C ASN A 79 -15.54 -11.08 -5.03
N GLY A 80 -16.00 -10.16 -4.19
CA GLY A 80 -16.59 -10.46 -2.89
C GLY A 80 -15.57 -10.75 -1.79
N LYS A 81 -14.27 -10.53 -2.03
CA LYS A 81 -13.22 -10.73 -1.02
C LYS A 81 -13.01 -9.48 -0.18
N GLN A 82 -12.69 -9.70 1.08
CA GLN A 82 -12.37 -8.65 2.02
C GLN A 82 -10.88 -8.29 1.92
N GLU A 83 -10.57 -7.04 1.64
CA GLU A 83 -9.20 -6.53 1.65
C GLU A 83 -9.00 -5.58 2.84
N VAL A 84 -7.84 -5.71 3.50
CA VAL A 84 -7.53 -4.92 4.70
C VAL A 84 -7.23 -3.47 4.31
N ILE A 85 -8.00 -2.52 4.84
CA ILE A 85 -7.76 -1.07 4.68
C ILE A 85 -6.94 -0.54 5.87
N ASP A 86 -7.41 -0.78 7.10
CA ASP A 86 -6.68 -0.46 8.33
C ASP A 86 -6.61 -1.66 9.26
N GLY A 87 -5.50 -1.77 9.96
CA GLY A 87 -5.18 -2.90 10.83
C GLY A 87 -4.23 -3.91 10.21
N LEU A 88 -3.62 -3.58 9.06
CA LEU A 88 -2.64 -4.44 8.38
C LEU A 88 -1.59 -4.99 9.33
N GLN A 89 -0.96 -4.14 10.16
CA GLN A 89 0.09 -4.56 11.08
C GLN A 89 -0.43 -5.60 12.07
N ARG A 90 -1.65 -5.44 12.57
CA ARG A 90 -2.30 -6.33 13.54
C ARG A 90 -2.68 -7.67 12.89
N VAL A 91 -3.31 -7.63 11.73
CA VAL A 91 -3.68 -8.83 10.97
C VAL A 91 -2.42 -9.61 10.57
N SER A 92 -1.42 -8.94 10.00
CA SER A 92 -0.14 -9.56 9.62
C SER A 92 0.58 -10.18 10.82
N THR A 93 0.54 -9.53 11.99
CA THR A 93 1.13 -10.08 13.24
C THR A 93 0.46 -11.38 13.65
N ILE A 94 -0.87 -11.45 13.63
CA ILE A 94 -1.61 -12.67 13.98
C ILE A 94 -1.33 -13.79 12.97
N ILE A 95 -1.41 -13.49 11.67
CA ILE A 95 -1.12 -14.47 10.61
C ILE A 95 0.32 -14.99 10.75
N ARG A 96 1.27 -14.10 10.99
CA ARG A 96 2.68 -14.47 11.19
C ARG A 96 2.91 -15.29 12.44
N PHE A 97 2.30 -14.91 13.55
CA PHE A 97 2.43 -15.63 14.82
C PHE A 97 1.87 -17.05 14.72
N PHE A 98 0.73 -17.22 14.06
CA PHE A 98 0.11 -18.52 13.82
C PHE A 98 0.43 -19.12 12.44
N SER A 99 1.52 -18.69 11.81
CA SER A 99 1.88 -19.14 10.46
C SER A 99 2.02 -20.66 10.31
N GLU A 100 2.52 -21.36 11.33
CA GLU A 100 2.61 -22.83 11.32
C GLU A 100 1.24 -23.55 11.35
N ASP A 101 0.16 -22.85 11.70
CA ASP A 101 -1.22 -23.37 11.62
C ASP A 101 -1.85 -23.06 10.25
N ILE A 102 -1.26 -22.15 9.48
CA ILE A 102 -1.82 -21.60 8.24
C ILE A 102 -1.09 -22.15 7.02
N PHE A 103 0.23 -22.12 7.03
CA PHE A 103 1.09 -22.48 5.91
C PHE A 103 1.71 -23.86 6.09
N ASN A 104 1.97 -24.53 4.98
CA ASN A 104 2.70 -25.78 5.00
C ASN A 104 4.21 -25.57 5.22
N LYS A 105 4.93 -26.64 5.51
CA LYS A 105 6.36 -26.59 5.83
C LYS A 105 7.20 -26.04 4.68
N GLU A 106 6.86 -26.36 3.42
CA GLU A 106 7.58 -25.90 2.25
C GLU A 106 7.46 -24.38 2.06
N GLU A 107 6.27 -23.84 2.25
CA GLU A 107 6.00 -22.38 2.20
C GLU A 107 6.79 -21.62 3.27
N ILE A 108 6.83 -22.16 4.50
CA ILE A 108 7.61 -21.57 5.60
C ILE A 108 9.12 -21.65 5.31
N ASP A 109 9.61 -22.78 4.87
CA ASP A 109 11.03 -22.96 4.57
C ASP A 109 11.48 -22.06 3.40
N ASN A 110 10.63 -21.86 2.41
CA ASN A 110 10.88 -20.92 1.30
C ASN A 110 10.90 -19.46 1.79
N ALA A 111 9.98 -19.06 2.67
CA ALA A 111 9.97 -17.73 3.28
C ALA A 111 11.26 -17.46 4.08
N LYS A 112 11.72 -18.45 4.85
CA LYS A 112 12.98 -18.35 5.61
C LYS A 112 14.20 -18.18 4.70
N LYS A 113 14.25 -18.90 3.56
CA LYS A 113 15.37 -18.81 2.60
C LYS A 113 15.42 -17.44 1.93
N GLN A 114 14.27 -16.82 1.64
CA GLN A 114 14.19 -15.49 1.05
C GLN A 114 14.61 -14.38 2.02
N ASN A 115 14.81 -14.71 3.32
CA ASN A 115 15.26 -13.82 4.38
C ASN A 115 14.45 -12.51 4.49
N SER A 116 13.18 -12.55 4.06
CA SER A 116 12.27 -11.42 4.16
C SER A 116 11.79 -11.30 5.60
N VAL A 117 12.30 -10.31 6.31
CA VAL A 117 11.99 -10.06 7.73
C VAL A 117 10.49 -9.87 7.95
N ASN A 118 9.76 -9.42 6.93
CA ASN A 118 8.35 -9.04 7.02
C ASN A 118 7.40 -10.02 6.32
N ASP A 119 7.87 -11.22 5.95
CA ASP A 119 7.00 -12.25 5.38
C ASP A 119 6.13 -12.87 6.46
N VAL A 120 4.81 -12.83 6.28
CA VAL A 120 3.83 -13.38 7.24
C VAL A 120 3.92 -14.91 7.37
N ARG A 121 4.57 -15.59 6.43
CA ARG A 121 4.86 -17.04 6.48
C ARG A 121 6.00 -17.38 7.42
N ASN A 122 6.82 -16.39 7.81
CA ASN A 122 8.00 -16.59 8.65
C ASN A 122 7.60 -16.53 10.14
N PRO A 123 7.62 -17.64 10.89
CA PRO A 123 7.15 -17.67 12.28
C PRO A 123 7.86 -16.66 13.18
N THR A 124 7.12 -16.08 14.11
CA THR A 124 7.65 -15.14 15.10
C THR A 124 7.89 -15.82 16.43
N VAL A 125 9.01 -15.49 17.08
CA VAL A 125 9.28 -15.78 18.48
C VAL A 125 8.98 -14.52 19.28
N LEU A 126 8.20 -14.63 20.35
CA LEU A 126 7.88 -13.48 21.22
C LEU A 126 9.16 -12.99 21.93
N ASP A 127 9.36 -11.68 21.90
CA ASP A 127 10.53 -11.03 22.49
C ASP A 127 10.17 -9.60 22.93
N ASP A 128 10.91 -9.08 23.92
CA ASP A 128 10.69 -7.73 24.46
C ASP A 128 9.23 -7.51 24.95
N VAL A 129 8.68 -8.52 25.61
CA VAL A 129 7.34 -8.48 26.22
C VAL A 129 7.48 -7.89 27.64
N PRO A 130 6.90 -6.70 27.90
CA PRO A 130 7.23 -5.96 29.12
C PRO A 130 6.44 -6.35 30.36
N ILE A 131 5.21 -6.86 30.23
CA ILE A 131 4.30 -7.11 31.37
C ILE A 131 4.30 -8.59 31.73
N ILE A 132 4.08 -9.47 30.74
CA ILE A 132 4.10 -10.93 30.94
C ILE A 132 5.47 -11.45 30.46
N THR A 133 6.51 -11.15 31.21
CA THR A 133 7.92 -11.46 30.82
C THR A 133 8.16 -12.94 30.52
N GLU A 134 7.39 -13.85 31.10
CA GLU A 134 7.42 -15.30 30.82
C GLU A 134 7.00 -15.68 29.40
N LEU A 135 6.41 -14.73 28.63
CA LEU A 135 6.10 -14.95 27.20
C LEU A 135 7.34 -14.86 26.30
N ASN A 136 8.42 -14.26 26.76
CA ASN A 136 9.64 -14.13 25.95
C ASN A 136 10.20 -15.53 25.62
N GLY A 137 10.57 -15.71 24.34
CA GLY A 137 11.10 -16.98 23.83
C GLY A 137 10.03 -17.97 23.34
N TRP A 138 8.73 -17.69 23.49
CA TRP A 138 7.66 -18.58 23.02
C TRP A 138 7.31 -18.36 21.55
N THR A 139 7.03 -19.44 20.87
CA THR A 139 6.35 -19.48 19.55
C THR A 139 4.90 -19.89 19.74
N ALA A 140 4.05 -19.64 18.77
CA ALA A 140 2.63 -20.04 18.83
C ALA A 140 2.46 -21.54 19.05
N LYS A 141 3.31 -22.37 18.42
CA LYS A 141 3.29 -23.84 18.55
C LYS A 141 3.77 -24.33 19.91
N GLY A 142 4.67 -23.58 20.54
CA GLY A 142 5.20 -23.93 21.87
C GLY A 142 4.25 -23.54 23.01
N LEU A 143 3.33 -22.59 22.78
CA LEU A 143 2.42 -22.10 23.80
C LEU A 143 1.50 -23.19 24.35
N PRO A 144 1.20 -23.19 25.67
CA PRO A 144 0.14 -24.02 26.22
C PRO A 144 -1.21 -23.75 25.52
N ASP A 145 -1.99 -24.81 25.26
CA ASP A 145 -3.27 -24.72 24.59
C ASP A 145 -4.24 -23.65 25.13
N LYS A 146 -4.25 -23.48 26.47
CA LYS A 146 -5.08 -22.47 27.12
C LYS A 146 -4.68 -21.06 26.67
N VAL A 147 -3.38 -20.77 26.61
CA VAL A 147 -2.85 -19.47 26.22
C VAL A 147 -3.12 -19.22 24.74
N SER A 148 -2.82 -20.18 23.86
CA SER A 148 -3.10 -20.11 22.43
C SER A 148 -4.59 -19.86 22.16
N ARG A 149 -5.48 -20.57 22.87
CA ARG A 149 -6.94 -20.37 22.77
C ARG A 149 -7.37 -18.99 23.24
N THR A 150 -6.76 -18.43 24.28
CA THR A 150 -7.06 -17.08 24.77
C THR A 150 -6.76 -16.05 23.70
N ILE A 151 -5.59 -16.11 23.05
CA ILE A 151 -5.22 -15.21 21.95
C ILE A 151 -6.22 -15.36 20.79
N LYS A 152 -6.46 -16.60 20.33
CA LYS A 152 -7.36 -16.86 19.19
C LYS A 152 -8.81 -16.43 19.46
N ASN A 153 -9.27 -16.49 20.71
CA ASN A 153 -10.64 -16.11 21.07
C ASN A 153 -10.77 -14.62 21.46
N ALA A 154 -9.66 -13.88 21.60
CA ALA A 154 -9.73 -12.44 21.77
C ALA A 154 -10.52 -11.81 20.62
N ARG A 155 -11.34 -10.79 20.95
CA ARG A 155 -12.26 -10.17 20.00
C ARG A 155 -11.73 -8.88 19.44
N VAL A 156 -12.12 -8.61 18.20
CA VAL A 156 -11.82 -7.36 17.50
C VAL A 156 -13.06 -6.89 16.76
N ASN A 157 -13.30 -5.58 16.78
CA ASN A 157 -14.36 -4.99 15.97
C ASN A 157 -13.88 -4.84 14.53
N VAL A 158 -14.78 -5.12 13.61
CA VAL A 158 -14.54 -4.98 12.16
C VAL A 158 -15.60 -4.06 11.59
N VAL A 159 -15.18 -3.14 10.75
CA VAL A 159 -16.05 -2.34 9.88
C VAL A 159 -15.72 -2.69 8.45
N ILE A 160 -16.73 -3.03 7.68
CA ILE A 160 -16.60 -3.32 6.25
C ILE A 160 -17.16 -2.13 5.47
N LEU A 161 -16.40 -1.66 4.50
CA LEU A 161 -16.90 -0.78 3.44
C LEU A 161 -17.42 -1.67 2.32
N GLU A 162 -18.72 -1.58 2.07
CA GLU A 162 -19.37 -2.37 1.04
C GLU A 162 -18.93 -1.96 -0.37
N GLN A 163 -19.17 -2.84 -1.33
CA GLN A 163 -18.78 -2.65 -2.72
C GLN A 163 -19.40 -1.39 -3.33
N GLU A 164 -20.64 -1.07 -2.98
CA GLU A 164 -21.41 0.09 -3.42
C GLU A 164 -20.79 1.43 -3.01
N THR A 165 -19.90 1.43 -2.01
CA THR A 165 -19.19 2.65 -1.61
C THR A 165 -18.28 3.11 -2.74
N LYS A 166 -18.45 4.36 -3.17
CA LYS A 166 -17.64 4.94 -4.26
C LYS A 166 -16.14 4.88 -3.95
N PRO A 167 -15.27 4.66 -4.94
CA PRO A 167 -13.82 4.60 -4.74
C PRO A 167 -13.24 5.82 -4.01
N GLU A 168 -13.68 7.04 -4.39
CA GLU A 168 -13.27 8.28 -3.73
C GLU A 168 -13.63 8.30 -2.24
N THR A 169 -14.81 7.77 -1.92
CA THR A 169 -15.29 7.70 -0.53
C THR A 169 -14.49 6.68 0.27
N LYS A 170 -14.22 5.50 -0.30
CA LYS A 170 -13.31 4.49 0.30
C LYS A 170 -11.95 5.11 0.61
N TYR A 171 -11.40 5.87 -0.34
CA TYR A 171 -10.15 6.60 -0.15
C TYR A 171 -10.21 7.63 0.99
N ASN A 172 -11.22 8.49 0.99
CA ASN A 172 -11.35 9.51 2.02
C ASN A 172 -11.46 8.90 3.42
N VAL A 173 -12.17 7.79 3.56
CA VAL A 173 -12.23 7.01 4.80
C VAL A 173 -10.85 6.48 5.15
N PHE A 174 -10.15 5.83 4.22
CA PHE A 174 -8.81 5.32 4.40
C PHE A 174 -7.80 6.40 4.82
N LYS A 175 -7.76 7.53 4.11
CA LYS A 175 -6.89 8.69 4.42
C LYS A 175 -7.14 9.24 5.83
N ARG A 176 -8.41 9.26 6.27
CA ARG A 176 -8.78 9.72 7.62
C ARG A 176 -8.37 8.74 8.71
N LEU A 177 -8.58 7.43 8.48
CA LEU A 177 -8.24 6.38 9.43
C LEU A 177 -6.74 6.28 9.67
N ASN A 178 -5.94 6.36 8.61
CA ASN A 178 -4.47 6.29 8.71
C ASN A 178 -3.81 7.49 9.42
N ARG A 179 -4.55 8.58 9.66
CA ARG A 179 -4.02 9.73 10.43
C ARG A 179 -3.85 9.45 11.91
N SER A 180 -4.46 8.39 12.45
CA SER A 180 -4.48 8.07 13.88
C SER A 180 -3.50 6.99 14.34
N GLY A 181 -2.79 6.31 13.41
CA GLY A 181 -1.86 5.20 13.69
C GLY A 181 -0.41 5.43 13.27
N VAL A 182 0.30 4.35 12.93
CA VAL A 182 1.59 4.43 12.21
C VAL A 182 1.28 4.98 10.82
N ARG A 183 1.67 6.23 10.60
CA ARG A 183 1.33 6.95 9.38
C ARG A 183 1.97 6.28 8.17
N LEU A 184 1.15 5.97 7.20
CA LEU A 184 1.61 5.70 5.85
C LEU A 184 2.09 7.00 5.20
N SER A 185 3.10 6.90 4.35
CA SER A 185 3.49 8.00 3.46
C SER A 185 2.38 8.28 2.44
N ASP A 186 2.37 9.47 1.88
CA ASP A 186 1.39 9.83 0.84
C ASP A 186 1.45 8.86 -0.35
N GLN A 187 2.65 8.35 -0.68
CA GLN A 187 2.83 7.36 -1.74
C GLN A 187 2.22 5.99 -1.39
N GLU A 188 2.38 5.53 -0.17
CA GLU A 188 1.74 4.29 0.29
C GLU A 188 0.23 4.40 0.28
N ILE A 189 -0.30 5.58 0.62
CA ILE A 189 -1.72 5.89 0.51
C ILE A 189 -2.16 5.81 -0.95
N ARG A 190 -1.41 6.40 -1.89
CA ARG A 190 -1.70 6.34 -3.33
C ARG A 190 -1.68 4.91 -3.89
N ASN A 191 -0.72 4.09 -3.46
CA ASN A 191 -0.67 2.68 -3.86
C ASN A 191 -1.91 1.91 -3.39
N CYS A 192 -2.38 2.19 -2.17
CA CYS A 192 -3.64 1.65 -1.69
C CYS A 192 -4.82 2.12 -2.54
N MET A 193 -4.82 3.41 -2.94
CA MET A 193 -5.86 3.96 -3.80
C MET A 193 -5.90 3.32 -5.17
N ALA A 194 -4.74 3.13 -5.80
CA ALA A 194 -4.65 2.47 -7.09
C ALA A 194 -5.35 1.09 -7.05
N ARG A 195 -5.19 0.36 -5.93
CA ARG A 195 -5.87 -0.91 -5.69
C ARG A 195 -7.38 -0.75 -5.51
N LEU A 196 -7.81 0.22 -4.71
CA LEU A 196 -9.23 0.52 -4.51
C LEU A 196 -9.93 0.93 -5.80
N ALA A 197 -9.22 1.58 -6.70
CA ALA A 197 -9.72 1.98 -8.02
C ALA A 197 -9.79 0.79 -9.01
N GLY A 198 -8.97 -0.25 -8.80
CA GLY A 198 -9.00 -1.49 -9.58
C GLY A 198 -7.64 -2.20 -9.59
N ASN A 199 -7.67 -3.51 -9.39
CA ASN A 199 -6.45 -4.32 -9.40
C ASN A 199 -5.68 -4.22 -10.73
N GLU A 200 -6.39 -4.15 -11.86
CA GLU A 200 -5.79 -4.02 -13.18
C GLU A 200 -4.99 -2.70 -13.32
N PHE A 201 -5.56 -1.60 -12.85
CA PHE A 201 -4.91 -0.29 -12.85
C PHE A 201 -3.63 -0.29 -12.01
N ALA A 202 -3.70 -0.81 -10.77
CA ALA A 202 -2.55 -0.91 -9.89
C ALA A 202 -1.44 -1.80 -10.46
N ASP A 203 -1.82 -2.96 -11.04
CA ASP A 203 -0.86 -3.87 -11.65
C ASP A 203 -0.19 -3.27 -12.89
N ARG A 204 -0.91 -2.47 -13.66
CA ARG A 204 -0.38 -1.74 -14.82
C ARG A 204 0.64 -0.68 -14.39
N LEU A 205 0.31 0.13 -13.38
CA LEU A 205 1.26 1.10 -12.80
C LEU A 205 2.54 0.43 -12.32
N ARG A 206 2.41 -0.69 -11.60
CA ARG A 206 3.57 -1.44 -11.12
C ARG A 206 4.43 -2.00 -12.24
N LYS A 207 3.82 -2.60 -13.27
CA LYS A 207 4.54 -3.10 -14.44
C LYS A 207 5.30 -1.98 -15.17
N MET A 208 4.69 -0.80 -15.27
CA MET A 208 5.39 0.37 -15.84
C MET A 208 6.61 0.75 -15.00
N ALA A 209 6.50 0.72 -13.68
CA ALA A 209 7.61 1.01 -12.77
C ALA A 209 8.78 0.02 -12.90
N GLU A 210 8.53 -1.19 -13.33
CA GLU A 210 9.51 -2.28 -13.50
C GLU A 210 10.15 -2.32 -14.91
N ILE A 211 9.78 -1.40 -15.82
CA ILE A 211 10.39 -1.34 -17.17
C ILE A 211 11.86 -0.95 -17.05
N ASP A 212 12.76 -1.84 -17.49
CA ASP A 212 14.22 -1.64 -17.39
C ASP A 212 14.69 -0.29 -17.91
N GLY A 213 14.14 0.19 -19.03
CA GLY A 213 14.47 1.49 -19.60
C GLY A 213 14.16 2.66 -18.67
N ILE A 214 13.07 2.57 -17.86
CA ILE A 214 12.69 3.59 -16.88
C ILE A 214 13.66 3.56 -15.70
N VAL A 215 13.89 2.38 -15.13
CA VAL A 215 14.82 2.16 -14.00
C VAL A 215 16.21 2.69 -14.33
N GLN A 216 16.71 2.39 -15.55
CA GLN A 216 18.00 2.82 -16.04
C GLN A 216 18.06 4.34 -16.21
N ALA A 217 17.05 4.97 -16.82
CA ALA A 217 16.99 6.40 -17.05
C ALA A 217 16.96 7.20 -15.73
N LEU A 218 16.25 6.69 -14.73
CA LEU A 218 16.15 7.29 -13.40
C LEU A 218 17.44 7.11 -12.57
N GLY A 219 18.30 6.14 -12.93
CA GLY A 219 19.54 5.84 -12.20
C GLY A 219 19.26 5.27 -10.78
N ILE A 220 18.19 4.51 -10.64
CA ILE A 220 17.78 3.91 -9.37
C ILE A 220 18.52 2.58 -9.21
N ASN A 221 19.28 2.43 -8.13
CA ASN A 221 19.98 1.20 -7.80
C ASN A 221 19.03 0.17 -7.18
N GLU A 222 19.39 -1.13 -7.25
CA GLU A 222 18.53 -2.27 -6.87
C GLU A 222 18.09 -2.34 -5.41
N ASP A 223 18.68 -1.55 -4.52
CA ASP A 223 18.42 -1.57 -3.07
C ASP A 223 17.33 -0.58 -2.62
N GLY A 224 16.07 -0.85 -2.94
CA GLY A 224 14.95 -0.41 -2.11
C GLY A 224 14.32 0.97 -2.30
N GLN A 225 14.85 1.88 -3.14
CA GLN A 225 14.19 3.16 -3.49
C GLN A 225 13.37 3.10 -4.79
N LYS A 226 13.11 1.89 -5.27
CA LYS A 226 12.60 1.60 -6.62
C LYS A 226 11.18 2.07 -6.93
N SER A 227 10.30 2.28 -5.95
CA SER A 227 8.89 2.53 -6.26
C SER A 227 8.52 4.01 -6.33
N GLN A 228 9.11 4.82 -5.48
CA GLN A 228 8.65 6.18 -5.24
C GLN A 228 8.85 7.14 -6.42
N GLY A 229 10.00 7.09 -7.08
CA GLY A 229 10.31 8.02 -8.18
C GLY A 229 9.63 7.67 -9.50
N VAL A 230 9.32 6.41 -9.75
CA VAL A 230 8.73 5.96 -11.02
C VAL A 230 7.21 6.11 -11.02
N GLU A 231 6.56 5.87 -9.88
CA GLU A 231 5.13 6.12 -9.72
C GLU A 231 4.82 7.62 -9.77
N GLU A 232 5.66 8.47 -9.16
CA GLU A 232 5.56 9.92 -9.30
C GLU A 232 5.78 10.38 -10.75
N ALA A 233 6.72 9.79 -11.48
CA ALA A 233 6.99 10.13 -12.87
C ALA A 233 5.84 9.78 -13.83
N SER A 234 5.08 8.72 -13.53
CA SER A 234 3.94 8.32 -14.37
C SER A 234 2.69 9.17 -14.15
N LEU A 235 2.64 9.95 -13.06
CA LEU A 235 1.46 10.70 -12.64
C LEU A 235 1.50 12.22 -12.95
N THR A 236 2.59 12.76 -13.50
CA THR A 236 2.82 14.20 -13.65
C THR A 236 2.24 14.83 -14.93
N TYR A 237 1.13 14.31 -15.47
CA TYR A 237 0.60 14.78 -16.76
C TYR A 237 -0.72 15.53 -16.68
N ALA A 238 -0.90 16.54 -15.84
CA ALA A 238 -2.14 17.30 -15.85
C ALA A 238 -1.93 18.81 -16.04
N ASP A 239 -2.71 19.36 -16.95
CA ASP A 239 -2.67 20.78 -17.36
C ASP A 239 -3.18 21.78 -16.30
N LYS A 240 -3.74 21.33 -15.18
CA LYS A 240 -4.34 22.18 -14.15
C LYS A 240 -3.89 21.82 -12.75
N PHE A 241 -2.95 22.59 -12.24
CA PHE A 241 -2.47 22.51 -10.86
C PHE A 241 -3.15 23.61 -10.03
N SER A 242 -4.06 23.22 -9.10
CA SER A 242 -4.79 24.18 -8.27
C SER A 242 -4.62 24.02 -6.76
N HIS A 243 -4.02 22.91 -6.31
CA HIS A 243 -3.89 22.56 -4.89
C HIS A 243 -2.46 22.10 -4.54
N SER A 244 -2.30 21.39 -3.42
CA SER A 244 -1.01 20.74 -3.11
C SER A 244 -0.70 19.64 -4.13
N VAL A 245 0.58 19.34 -4.35
CA VAL A 245 1.01 18.23 -5.24
C VAL A 245 0.37 16.91 -4.83
N THR A 246 0.26 16.67 -3.53
CA THR A 246 -0.36 15.46 -2.98
C THR A 246 -1.83 15.36 -3.38
N ASP A 247 -2.61 16.40 -3.16
CA ASP A 247 -4.04 16.40 -3.49
C ASP A 247 -4.26 16.25 -5.01
N PHE A 248 -3.42 16.91 -5.80
CA PHE A 248 -3.43 16.78 -7.25
C PHE A 248 -3.15 15.35 -7.73
N LEU A 249 -2.12 14.70 -7.19
CA LEU A 249 -1.78 13.32 -7.53
C LEU A 249 -2.89 12.36 -7.10
N ASP A 250 -3.51 12.62 -5.95
CA ASP A 250 -4.64 11.85 -5.44
C ASP A 250 -5.83 11.94 -6.41
N GLU A 251 -6.22 13.16 -6.84
CA GLU A 251 -7.31 13.38 -7.80
C GLU A 251 -6.99 12.76 -9.17
N PHE A 252 -5.76 12.91 -9.66
CA PHE A 252 -5.35 12.31 -10.92
C PHE A 252 -5.43 10.79 -10.91
N MET A 253 -5.05 10.15 -9.81
CA MET A 253 -5.13 8.69 -9.67
C MET A 253 -6.55 8.17 -9.86
N PHE A 254 -7.55 8.83 -9.25
CA PHE A 254 -8.96 8.46 -9.45
C PHE A 254 -9.40 8.68 -10.89
N TYR A 255 -9.12 9.86 -11.42
CA TYR A 255 -9.48 10.18 -12.80
C TYR A 255 -8.86 9.18 -13.77
N ALA A 256 -7.59 8.86 -13.61
CA ALA A 256 -6.87 7.96 -14.49
C ALA A 256 -7.41 6.52 -14.43
N ALA A 257 -7.78 6.07 -13.23
CA ALA A 257 -8.37 4.74 -13.04
C ALA A 257 -9.79 4.66 -13.64
N GLU A 258 -10.63 5.67 -13.39
CA GLU A 258 -12.01 5.70 -13.88
C GLU A 258 -12.08 5.80 -15.40
N HIS A 259 -11.20 6.60 -16.01
CA HIS A 259 -11.22 6.87 -17.45
C HIS A 259 -10.23 6.01 -18.25
N ASN A 260 -9.56 5.04 -17.60
CA ASN A 260 -8.52 4.19 -18.21
C ASN A 260 -7.46 5.00 -19.00
N VAL A 261 -7.03 6.12 -18.41
CA VAL A 261 -6.07 7.04 -19.06
C VAL A 261 -4.72 6.37 -19.28
N ILE A 262 -4.34 5.47 -18.37
CA ILE A 262 -3.12 4.67 -18.47
C ILE A 262 -3.42 3.40 -19.26
N ASP A 263 -3.59 3.55 -20.58
CA ASP A 263 -3.77 2.46 -21.53
C ASP A 263 -2.43 1.98 -22.11
N ILE A 264 -2.49 1.02 -23.02
CA ILE A 264 -1.30 0.47 -23.69
C ILE A 264 -0.55 1.53 -24.53
N ASN A 265 -1.24 2.52 -25.07
CA ASN A 265 -0.60 3.58 -25.86
C ASN A 265 0.17 4.52 -24.95
N PHE A 266 -0.39 4.82 -23.77
CA PHE A 266 0.30 5.60 -22.74
C PHE A 266 1.58 4.86 -22.27
N GLU A 267 1.49 3.56 -22.01
CA GLU A 267 2.64 2.73 -21.61
C GLU A 267 3.74 2.76 -22.69
N LEU A 268 3.38 2.61 -23.94
CA LEU A 268 4.32 2.65 -25.07
C LEU A 268 4.98 4.04 -25.20
N LYS A 269 4.22 5.10 -24.99
CA LYS A 269 4.73 6.47 -25.02
C LYS A 269 5.70 6.75 -23.88
N ILE A 270 5.38 6.33 -22.66
CA ILE A 270 6.26 6.42 -21.50
C ILE A 270 7.55 5.65 -21.76
N LYS A 271 7.46 4.39 -22.19
CA LYS A 271 8.64 3.58 -22.52
C LYS A 271 9.55 4.30 -23.51
N ARG A 272 8.98 4.77 -24.63
CA ARG A 272 9.74 5.48 -25.66
C ARG A 272 10.41 6.77 -25.14
N THR A 273 9.74 7.49 -24.23
CA THR A 273 10.29 8.68 -23.59
C THR A 273 11.58 8.36 -22.83
N PHE A 274 11.57 7.32 -22.02
CA PHE A 274 12.75 6.94 -21.23
C PHE A 274 13.82 6.26 -22.07
N ASP A 275 13.45 5.51 -23.11
CA ASP A 275 14.39 4.95 -24.08
C ASP A 275 15.17 6.08 -24.81
N LEU A 276 14.53 7.17 -25.18
CA LEU A 276 15.20 8.33 -25.78
C LEU A 276 16.21 8.98 -24.80
N ILE A 277 15.90 9.08 -23.53
CA ILE A 277 16.82 9.58 -22.49
C ILE A 277 18.04 8.67 -22.37
N ASN A 278 17.83 7.35 -22.42
CA ASN A 278 18.91 6.37 -22.35
C ASN A 278 19.81 6.41 -23.61
N ILE A 279 19.22 6.50 -24.80
CA ILE A 279 19.94 6.61 -26.08
C ILE A 279 20.77 7.89 -26.12
N ALA A 280 20.28 8.99 -25.55
CA ALA A 280 21.01 10.25 -25.45
C ALA A 280 22.19 10.19 -24.44
N GLY A 281 22.44 9.05 -23.78
CA GLY A 281 23.51 8.88 -22.80
C GLY A 281 23.28 9.63 -21.47
N LEU A 282 22.02 9.91 -21.17
CA LEU A 282 21.58 10.67 -19.99
C LEU A 282 21.07 9.81 -18.84
N SER A 283 21.21 8.47 -18.94
CA SER A 283 20.81 7.51 -17.90
C SER A 283 21.40 7.91 -16.55
N GLY A 284 20.53 8.04 -15.51
CA GLY A 284 20.91 8.47 -14.16
C GLY A 284 21.46 9.88 -14.05
N LYS A 285 21.42 10.66 -15.12
CA LYS A 285 21.99 12.03 -15.21
C LYS A 285 20.96 13.09 -15.60
N ALA A 286 19.93 12.73 -16.36
CA ALA A 286 18.93 13.65 -16.89
C ALA A 286 18.23 14.47 -15.81
N PHE A 287 18.04 13.88 -14.64
CA PHE A 287 17.26 14.45 -13.54
C PHE A 287 18.12 14.96 -12.38
N LYS A 288 19.35 15.38 -12.68
CA LYS A 288 20.28 16.01 -11.74
C LYS A 288 20.61 17.43 -12.17
N PHE A 289 20.74 18.33 -11.20
CA PHE A 289 21.24 19.67 -11.48
C PHE A 289 22.64 19.58 -12.07
N ARG A 290 23.05 20.62 -12.79
CA ARG A 290 24.41 20.71 -13.36
C ARG A 290 25.24 21.71 -12.57
N LYS A 291 26.47 21.29 -12.23
CA LYS A 291 27.50 22.15 -11.67
C LYS A 291 28.73 22.05 -12.59
N ASP A 292 29.23 23.16 -13.04
CA ASP A 292 30.37 23.23 -13.96
C ASP A 292 30.20 22.36 -15.23
N GLY A 293 28.95 22.29 -15.74
CA GLY A 293 28.60 21.51 -16.94
C GLY A 293 28.37 20.02 -16.70
N ALA A 294 28.70 19.50 -15.53
CA ALA A 294 28.52 18.08 -15.17
C ALA A 294 27.27 17.83 -14.27
N PRO A 295 26.57 16.71 -14.44
CA PRO A 295 25.48 16.33 -13.53
C PRO A 295 25.99 16.22 -12.09
N SER A 296 25.33 16.89 -11.15
CA SER A 296 25.76 16.98 -9.76
C SER A 296 24.56 16.99 -8.81
N GLY A 297 24.73 16.40 -7.63
CA GLY A 297 23.72 16.39 -6.58
C GLY A 297 22.73 15.22 -6.67
N PRO A 298 21.72 15.23 -5.79
CA PRO A 298 20.68 14.20 -5.75
C PRO A 298 19.74 14.29 -6.96
N PHE A 299 18.93 13.25 -7.13
CA PHE A 299 17.80 13.23 -8.05
C PHE A 299 16.82 14.38 -7.74
N SER A 300 16.30 15.02 -8.77
CA SER A 300 15.34 16.12 -8.68
C SER A 300 14.04 15.76 -9.40
N THR A 301 12.94 15.70 -8.66
CA THR A 301 11.59 15.48 -9.20
C THR A 301 11.18 16.62 -10.15
N ASN A 302 11.52 17.86 -9.84
CA ASN A 302 11.23 19.01 -10.70
C ASN A 302 11.90 18.89 -12.08
N LEU A 303 13.15 18.38 -12.14
CA LEU A 303 13.83 18.13 -13.42
C LEU A 303 13.22 16.93 -14.14
N LEU A 304 12.77 15.90 -13.41
CA LEU A 304 12.03 14.80 -14.00
C LEU A 304 10.77 15.30 -14.69
N ASP A 305 9.98 16.13 -14.02
CA ASP A 305 8.76 16.71 -14.58
C ASP A 305 9.05 17.49 -15.87
N VAL A 306 9.99 18.43 -15.84
CA VAL A 306 10.30 19.25 -17.01
C VAL A 306 10.84 18.42 -18.18
N VAL A 307 11.78 17.52 -17.92
CA VAL A 307 12.46 16.75 -18.97
C VAL A 307 11.56 15.64 -19.52
N ALA A 308 10.98 14.83 -18.63
CA ALA A 308 10.15 13.70 -19.05
C ALA A 308 8.86 14.19 -19.74
N VAL A 309 8.18 15.21 -19.18
CA VAL A 309 6.97 15.80 -19.80
C VAL A 309 7.31 16.42 -21.16
N GLY A 310 8.42 17.17 -21.25
CA GLY A 310 8.86 17.77 -22.50
C GLY A 310 9.09 16.74 -23.60
N ILE A 311 9.78 15.64 -23.30
CA ILE A 311 10.02 14.55 -24.24
C ILE A 311 8.72 13.80 -24.57
N PHE A 312 7.93 13.42 -23.56
CA PHE A 312 6.68 12.70 -23.77
C PHE A 312 5.70 13.44 -24.66
N SER A 313 5.54 14.74 -24.44
CA SER A 313 4.64 15.58 -25.25
C SER A 313 5.06 15.66 -26.73
N ASN A 314 6.34 15.43 -27.01
CA ASN A 314 6.90 15.49 -28.36
C ASN A 314 7.43 14.15 -28.86
N VAL A 315 7.19 13.06 -28.16
CA VAL A 315 7.84 11.75 -28.40
C VAL A 315 7.60 11.21 -29.81
N ASP A 316 6.46 11.52 -30.40
CA ASP A 316 6.08 11.07 -31.74
C ASP A 316 6.88 11.82 -32.84
N ASN A 317 7.41 13.01 -32.52
CA ASN A 317 8.17 13.86 -33.42
C ASN A 317 9.70 13.75 -33.20
N LEU A 318 10.11 13.03 -32.14
CA LEU A 318 11.53 12.88 -31.81
C LEU A 318 12.07 11.57 -32.41
N THR A 319 13.16 11.71 -33.15
CA THR A 319 13.96 10.59 -33.64
C THR A 319 15.29 10.55 -32.91
N PRO A 320 15.82 9.36 -32.57
CA PRO A 320 17.21 9.25 -32.10
C PRO A 320 18.14 9.81 -33.18
N ALA A 321 19.07 10.68 -32.79
CA ALA A 321 20.08 11.25 -33.67
C ALA A 321 21.13 10.20 -34.04
#